data_3714a64aae3ba5981115205a5fda30ec
#
_entry.id   3714a64aae3ba5981115205a5fda30ec
#
_cell.length_a   1.000
_cell.length_b   1.000
_cell.length_c   1.000
_cell.angle_alpha   90.00
_cell.angle_beta   90.00
_cell.angle_gamma   90.00
#
_symmetry.space_group_name_H-M   'P 1'
#
loop_
_entity.id
_entity.type
_entity.pdbx_description
1 polymer ?
#
loop_
_entity_poly.entity_id
_entity_poly.type
_entity_poly.pdbx_seq_one_letter_code
_entity_poly.pdbx_strand_id
1 'polypeptide(L)'
;VYGSVEYVGSHSQEVLASLWDGLKAEITFQVRLYRQNRGFFAFIGDRLLVERRVSQIAYFDFFENRYKIQRDGEPLGEYAAEAEFLDSFFSLASVELGKIEPSGAQNHYLLGRVRMMPVKIIAPLNIITLFSSGTAFTTPWIEAKLKAGVEEQ
;
A
#
# COMPACT_ATOMS: atom_id res chain seq x y z
N VAL A 1 -8.21 -6.17 14.69
CA VAL A 1 -7.26 -6.84 13.77
C VAL A 1 -6.54 -5.78 12.98
N TYR A 2 -5.24 -5.87 12.95
CA TYR A 2 -4.36 -5.01 12.18
C TYR A 2 -3.73 -5.81 11.05
N GLY A 3 -3.63 -5.21 9.88
CA GLY A 3 -2.92 -5.77 8.74
C GLY A 3 -1.68 -4.94 8.43
N SER A 4 -0.62 -5.59 7.98
CA SER A 4 0.54 -4.93 7.39
C SER A 4 0.76 -5.46 5.97
N VAL A 5 1.21 -4.60 5.09
CA VAL A 5 1.53 -4.95 3.70
C VAL A 5 2.88 -4.37 3.37
N GLU A 6 3.75 -5.20 2.85
CA GLU A 6 5.06 -4.79 2.34
C GLU A 6 5.16 -5.19 0.87
N TYR A 7 5.63 -4.27 0.05
CA TYR A 7 5.90 -4.55 -1.35
C TYR A 7 7.38 -4.88 -1.52
N VAL A 8 7.66 -6.10 -1.94
CA VAL A 8 9.01 -6.55 -2.28
C VAL A 8 9.09 -6.71 -3.80
N GLY A 9 9.66 -5.71 -4.47
CA GLY A 9 9.74 -5.69 -5.92
C GLY A 9 10.93 -4.90 -6.47
N SER A 10 11.12 -4.94 -7.79
CA SER A 10 12.27 -4.37 -8.49
C SER A 10 12.11 -2.91 -8.92
N HIS A 11 11.05 -2.21 -8.47
CA HIS A 11 10.72 -0.86 -8.96
C HIS A 11 11.38 0.28 -8.19
N SER A 12 12.25 0.00 -7.23
CA SER A 12 12.93 1.01 -6.40
C SER A 12 13.72 2.03 -7.24
N GLN A 13 14.43 1.57 -8.26
CA GLN A 13 15.22 2.43 -9.13
C GLN A 13 14.34 3.35 -9.99
N GLU A 14 13.20 2.86 -10.46
CA GLU A 14 12.25 3.66 -11.24
C GLU A 14 11.63 4.77 -10.37
N VAL A 15 11.30 4.44 -9.13
CA VAL A 15 10.78 5.43 -8.16
C VAL A 15 11.83 6.49 -7.91
N LEU A 16 13.06 6.13 -7.54
CA LEU A 16 14.14 7.09 -7.29
C LEU A 16 14.42 7.96 -8.50
N ALA A 17 14.53 7.40 -9.69
CA ALA A 17 14.73 8.16 -10.92
C ALA A 17 13.61 9.19 -11.14
N SER A 18 12.34 8.77 -10.97
CA SER A 18 11.19 9.67 -11.11
C SER A 18 11.25 10.84 -10.12
N LEU A 19 11.63 10.58 -8.87
CA LEU A 19 11.74 11.62 -7.84
C LEU A 19 12.88 12.60 -8.13
N TRP A 20 14.02 12.10 -8.63
CA TRP A 20 15.15 12.95 -9.06
C TRP A 20 14.82 13.80 -10.28
N ASP A 21 13.90 13.36 -11.14
CA ASP A 21 13.35 14.13 -12.24
C ASP A 21 12.30 15.17 -11.79
N GLY A 22 12.07 15.32 -10.48
CA GLY A 22 11.10 16.24 -9.90
C GLY A 22 9.65 15.78 -10.00
N LEU A 23 9.43 14.49 -10.28
CA LEU A 23 8.11 13.90 -10.38
C LEU A 23 7.68 13.34 -9.01
N LYS A 24 6.40 12.97 -8.90
CA LYS A 24 5.85 12.31 -7.72
C LYS A 24 5.54 10.86 -8.02
N ALA A 25 5.87 9.98 -7.09
CA ALA A 25 5.48 8.57 -7.13
C ALA A 25 4.28 8.34 -6.21
N GLU A 26 3.33 7.52 -6.66
CA GLU A 26 2.17 7.13 -5.86
C GLU A 26 2.10 5.61 -5.75
N ILE A 27 1.90 5.13 -4.52
CA ILE A 27 1.63 3.73 -4.21
C ILE A 27 0.31 3.64 -3.46
N THR A 28 -0.57 2.75 -3.88
CA THR A 28 -1.84 2.48 -3.22
C THR A 28 -1.86 1.05 -2.73
N PHE A 29 -2.03 0.89 -1.44
CA PHE A 29 -2.25 -0.39 -0.78
C PHE A 29 -3.74 -0.64 -0.66
N GLN A 30 -4.19 -1.83 -1.04
CA GLN A 30 -5.55 -2.29 -0.84
C GLN A 30 -5.53 -3.53 0.04
N VAL A 31 -6.28 -3.49 1.13
CA VAL A 31 -6.41 -4.61 2.07
C VAL A 31 -7.88 -4.93 2.23
N ARG A 32 -8.24 -6.19 2.07
CA ARG A 32 -9.60 -6.71 2.21
C ARG A 32 -9.64 -7.80 3.26
N LEU A 33 -10.60 -7.71 4.15
CA LEU A 33 -10.89 -8.74 5.13
C LEU A 33 -12.12 -9.52 4.68
N TYR A 34 -11.99 -10.83 4.58
CA TYR A 34 -13.07 -11.73 4.23
C TYR A 34 -13.39 -12.69 5.36
N ARG A 35 -14.66 -13.07 5.44
CA ARG A 35 -15.14 -14.21 6.22
C ARG A 35 -15.49 -15.35 5.27
N GLN A 36 -14.84 -16.49 5.47
CA GLN A 36 -15.11 -17.70 4.71
C GLN A 36 -16.44 -18.29 5.12
N ASN A 37 -17.30 -18.53 4.14
CA ASN A 37 -18.54 -19.27 4.34
C ASN A 37 -18.24 -20.78 4.26
N ARG A 38 -18.71 -21.53 5.26
CA ARG A 38 -18.52 -22.97 5.35
C ARG A 38 -19.87 -23.71 5.40
N GLY A 39 -19.83 -25.02 5.11
CA GLY A 39 -21.01 -25.86 5.14
C GLY A 39 -22.01 -25.53 4.04
N PHE A 40 -23.29 -25.52 4.38
CA PHE A 40 -24.37 -25.30 3.43
C PHE A 40 -24.33 -23.97 2.68
N PHE A 41 -23.71 -22.95 3.28
CA PHE A 41 -23.59 -21.60 2.68
C PHE A 41 -22.32 -21.39 1.85
N ALA A 42 -21.47 -22.41 1.71
CA ALA A 42 -20.24 -22.30 0.94
C ALA A 42 -20.46 -21.91 -0.55
N PHE A 43 -21.61 -22.27 -1.10
CA PHE A 43 -21.98 -21.95 -2.50
C PHE A 43 -22.25 -20.46 -2.76
N ILE A 44 -22.51 -19.67 -1.69
CA ILE A 44 -22.74 -18.21 -1.80
C ILE A 44 -21.43 -17.44 -1.99
N GLY A 45 -20.28 -18.10 -1.73
CA GLY A 45 -18.95 -17.47 -1.73
C GLY A 45 -18.66 -16.76 -0.41
N ASP A 46 -17.44 -16.26 -0.30
CA ASP A 46 -16.95 -15.62 0.92
C ASP A 46 -17.45 -14.18 1.04
N ARG A 47 -17.69 -13.73 2.28
CA ARG A 47 -18.23 -12.40 2.56
C ARG A 47 -17.13 -11.41 2.81
N LEU A 48 -17.05 -10.35 1.98
CA LEU A 48 -16.23 -9.17 2.24
C LEU A 48 -16.79 -8.43 3.47
N LEU A 49 -15.94 -8.24 4.48
CA LEU A 49 -16.29 -7.52 5.72
C LEU A 49 -15.79 -6.09 5.68
N VAL A 50 -14.54 -5.90 5.30
CA VAL A 50 -13.87 -4.59 5.30
C VAL A 50 -12.96 -4.48 4.09
N GLU A 51 -12.95 -3.32 3.46
CA GLU A 51 -11.92 -2.90 2.50
C GLU A 51 -11.28 -1.60 3.00
N ARG A 52 -9.96 -1.55 2.98
CA ARG A 52 -9.18 -0.34 3.23
C ARG A 52 -8.29 -0.05 2.04
N ARG A 53 -8.22 1.22 1.67
CA ARG A 53 -7.27 1.73 0.68
C ARG A 53 -6.48 2.83 1.34
N VAL A 54 -5.17 2.75 1.22
CA VAL A 54 -4.25 3.76 1.74
C VAL A 54 -3.34 4.17 0.60
N SER A 55 -3.28 5.46 0.32
CA SER A 55 -2.43 6.01 -0.72
C SER A 55 -1.23 6.71 -0.09
N GLN A 56 -0.04 6.41 -0.59
CA GLN A 56 1.18 7.12 -0.23
C GLN A 56 1.74 7.83 -1.48
N ILE A 57 2.07 9.10 -1.32
CA ILE A 57 2.69 9.92 -2.36
C ILE A 57 4.07 10.31 -1.87
N ALA A 58 5.08 10.06 -2.70
CA ALA A 58 6.45 10.46 -2.44
C ALA A 58 6.91 11.54 -3.42
N TYR A 59 7.76 12.43 -2.94
CA TYR A 59 8.48 13.40 -3.74
C TYR A 59 9.83 13.73 -3.09
N PHE A 60 10.74 14.26 -3.90
CA PHE A 60 12.02 14.75 -3.42
C PHE A 60 11.98 16.28 -3.30
N ASP A 61 12.31 16.77 -2.11
CA ASP A 61 12.44 18.21 -1.86
C ASP A 61 13.88 18.64 -2.10
N PHE A 62 14.11 19.32 -3.23
CA PHE A 62 15.44 19.78 -3.63
C PHE A 62 16.00 20.91 -2.76
N PHE A 63 15.15 21.65 -2.05
CA PHE A 63 15.60 22.72 -1.14
C PHE A 63 16.12 22.14 0.17
N GLU A 64 15.41 21.16 0.71
CA GLU A 64 15.78 20.51 1.97
C GLU A 64 16.66 19.28 1.76
N ASN A 65 16.81 18.84 0.50
CA ASN A 65 17.57 17.65 0.10
C ASN A 65 17.08 16.39 0.83
N ARG A 66 15.76 16.18 0.82
CA ARG A 66 15.08 15.08 1.52
C ARG A 66 13.98 14.45 0.71
N TYR A 67 13.79 13.16 0.90
CA TYR A 67 12.62 12.42 0.45
C TYR A 67 11.48 12.67 1.42
N LYS A 68 10.30 13.02 0.92
CA LYS A 68 9.09 13.25 1.72
C LYS A 68 7.99 12.29 1.29
N ILE A 69 7.29 11.74 2.28
CA ILE A 69 6.13 10.87 2.05
C ILE A 69 4.91 11.49 2.71
N GLN A 70 3.81 11.50 1.97
CA GLN A 70 2.47 11.82 2.47
C GLN A 70 1.61 10.56 2.39
N ARG A 71 0.79 10.31 3.40
CA ARG A 71 -0.19 9.23 3.45
C ARG A 71 -1.58 9.83 3.55
N ASP A 72 -2.46 9.50 2.57
CA ASP A 72 -3.82 10.02 2.48
C ASP A 72 -3.91 11.56 2.60
N GLY A 73 -2.88 12.26 2.11
CA GLY A 73 -2.75 13.72 2.14
C GLY A 73 -2.03 14.30 3.35
N GLU A 74 -1.77 13.51 4.39
CA GLU A 74 -1.07 13.96 5.60
C GLU A 74 0.43 13.58 5.55
N PRO A 75 1.33 14.44 6.06
CA PRO A 75 2.75 14.12 6.14
C PRO A 75 2.99 12.85 6.96
N LEU A 76 3.72 11.89 6.39
CA LEU A 76 4.10 10.67 7.08
C LEU A 76 5.52 10.74 7.63
N GLY A 77 6.47 11.24 6.83
CA GLY A 77 7.87 11.32 7.23
C GLY A 77 8.76 11.95 6.18
N GLU A 78 9.98 12.28 6.64
CA GLU A 78 11.05 12.85 5.84
C GLU A 78 12.32 12.04 6.04
N TYR A 79 13.02 11.72 4.95
CA TYR A 79 14.14 10.80 4.95
C TYR A 79 15.32 11.40 4.20
N ALA A 80 16.51 11.29 4.79
CA ALA A 80 17.75 11.68 4.14
C ALA A 80 18.37 10.52 3.35
N ALA A 81 18.17 9.28 3.83
CA ALA A 81 18.72 8.08 3.23
C ALA A 81 17.68 7.40 2.32
N GLU A 82 18.11 7.00 1.12
CA GLU A 82 17.27 6.30 0.15
C GLU A 82 16.70 4.99 0.70
N ALA A 83 17.51 4.22 1.43
CA ALA A 83 17.08 2.93 1.97
C ALA A 83 15.91 3.08 2.96
N GLU A 84 16.02 4.00 3.91
CA GLU A 84 14.96 4.29 4.88
C GLU A 84 13.69 4.82 4.21
N PHE A 85 13.87 5.66 3.19
CA PHE A 85 12.78 6.16 2.38
C PHE A 85 12.04 5.02 1.67
N LEU A 86 12.77 4.16 0.95
CA LEU A 86 12.19 3.05 0.19
C LEU A 86 11.47 2.06 1.11
N ASP A 87 12.06 1.72 2.24
CA ASP A 87 11.44 0.84 3.24
C ASP A 87 10.11 1.42 3.74
N SER A 88 10.08 2.72 4.02
CA SER A 88 8.85 3.39 4.45
C SER A 88 7.83 3.54 3.33
N PHE A 89 8.27 3.87 2.11
CA PHE A 89 7.39 4.07 0.96
C PHE A 89 6.73 2.78 0.49
N PHE A 90 7.45 1.65 0.53
CA PHE A 90 6.95 0.36 0.11
C PHE A 90 6.27 -0.44 1.22
N SER A 91 6.17 0.09 2.42
CA SER A 91 5.53 -0.57 3.55
C SER A 91 4.27 0.17 4.02
N LEU A 92 3.28 -0.61 4.41
CA LEU A 92 2.09 -0.17 5.11
C LEU A 92 2.01 -0.90 6.45
N ALA A 93 2.47 -0.25 7.51
CA ALA A 93 2.38 -0.79 8.86
C ALA A 93 1.01 -0.49 9.48
N SER A 94 0.44 -1.50 10.16
CA SER A 94 -0.68 -1.36 11.10
C SER A 94 -1.94 -0.66 10.55
N VAL A 95 -2.59 -1.25 9.55
CA VAL A 95 -3.93 -0.82 9.13
C VAL A 95 -4.97 -1.47 10.00
N GLU A 96 -5.79 -0.67 10.66
CA GLU A 96 -6.91 -1.18 11.43
C GLU A 96 -8.03 -1.67 10.49
N LEU A 97 -8.38 -2.95 10.62
CA LEU A 97 -9.41 -3.61 9.83
C LEU A 97 -10.69 -3.90 10.63
N GLY A 98 -10.69 -3.54 11.91
CA GLY A 98 -11.82 -3.75 12.81
C GLY A 98 -11.57 -4.81 13.88
N LYS A 99 -12.60 -5.06 14.68
CA LYS A 99 -12.55 -6.06 15.76
C LYS A 99 -13.14 -7.37 15.27
N ILE A 100 -12.40 -8.47 15.45
CA ILE A 100 -12.87 -9.84 15.21
C ILE A 100 -12.75 -10.57 16.55
N GLU A 101 -13.79 -11.26 16.94
CA GLU A 101 -13.70 -12.12 18.12
C GLU A 101 -12.67 -13.25 17.90
N PRO A 102 -11.83 -13.58 18.88
CA PRO A 102 -10.77 -14.57 18.75
C PRO A 102 -11.29 -15.95 18.29
N SER A 103 -12.50 -16.34 18.70
CA SER A 103 -13.16 -17.58 18.29
C SER A 103 -13.51 -17.61 16.80
N GLY A 104 -13.60 -16.48 16.15
CA GLY A 104 -13.91 -16.36 14.72
C GLY A 104 -12.71 -16.25 13.79
N ALA A 105 -11.50 -16.06 14.32
CA ALA A 105 -10.31 -15.78 13.53
C ALA A 105 -9.99 -16.86 12.47
N GLN A 106 -10.25 -18.13 12.77
CA GLN A 106 -9.98 -19.28 11.88
C GLN A 106 -10.78 -19.26 10.56
N ASN A 107 -11.87 -18.49 10.52
CA ASN A 107 -12.74 -18.37 9.36
C ASN A 107 -12.55 -17.05 8.60
N HIS A 108 -11.49 -16.32 8.91
CA HIS A 108 -11.21 -15.05 8.27
C HIS A 108 -9.85 -15.10 7.56
N TYR A 109 -9.73 -14.36 6.48
CA TYR A 109 -8.48 -14.19 5.76
C TYR A 109 -8.37 -12.78 5.19
N LEU A 110 -7.15 -12.35 4.92
CA LEU A 110 -6.85 -11.08 4.33
C LEU A 110 -6.40 -11.27 2.89
N LEU A 111 -6.86 -10.37 2.03
CA LEU A 111 -6.30 -10.19 0.69
C LEU A 111 -5.63 -8.83 0.64
N GLY A 112 -4.37 -8.82 0.23
CA GLY A 112 -3.60 -7.62 -0.01
C GLY A 112 -3.20 -7.48 -1.47
N ARG A 113 -3.20 -6.26 -2.00
CA ARG A 113 -2.55 -5.93 -3.26
C ARG A 113 -2.00 -4.52 -3.25
N VAL A 114 -1.02 -4.30 -4.10
CA VAL A 114 -0.38 -3.00 -4.29
C VAL A 114 -0.59 -2.54 -5.73
N ARG A 115 -0.93 -1.27 -5.89
CA ARG A 115 -0.92 -0.58 -7.17
C ARG A 115 0.06 0.57 -7.07
N MET A 116 0.96 0.65 -8.03
CA MET A 116 1.94 1.75 -8.09
C MET A 116 1.81 2.53 -9.39
N MET A 117 1.88 3.84 -9.25
CA MET A 117 2.03 4.77 -10.36
C MET A 117 3.33 5.54 -10.14
N PRO A 118 4.41 5.18 -10.85
CA PRO A 118 5.73 5.79 -10.64
C PRO A 118 5.78 7.27 -11.04
N VAL A 119 4.78 7.74 -11.76
CA VAL A 119 4.69 9.14 -12.21
C VAL A 119 3.27 9.64 -12.06
N LYS A 120 3.06 10.66 -11.23
CA LYS A 120 1.83 11.43 -11.20
C LYS A 120 2.11 12.83 -11.70
N ILE A 121 1.65 13.14 -12.89
CA ILE A 121 1.69 14.49 -13.42
C ILE A 121 0.61 15.29 -12.71
N ILE A 122 1.03 16.30 -11.95
CA ILE A 122 0.10 17.27 -11.38
C ILE A 122 -0.12 18.35 -12.43
N ALA A 123 -1.35 18.47 -12.92
CA ALA A 123 -1.75 19.63 -13.69
C ALA A 123 -1.44 20.93 -12.88
N PRO A 124 -0.90 22.04 -13.48
CA PRO A 124 -1.54 22.58 -14.68
C PRO A 124 -0.64 22.67 -15.92
N LEU A 125 0.27 21.79 -16.13
CA LEU A 125 1.01 21.81 -17.38
C LEU A 125 0.37 20.83 -18.36
N ASN A 126 -0.50 21.34 -19.25
CA ASN A 126 -0.98 20.67 -20.45
C ASN A 126 0.15 20.37 -21.45
N ILE A 127 1.35 20.10 -20.95
CA ILE A 127 2.42 19.59 -21.77
C ILE A 127 2.21 18.09 -21.77
N ILE A 128 1.67 17.61 -22.86
CA ILE A 128 1.59 16.20 -23.20
C ILE A 128 2.99 15.62 -23.02
N THR A 129 3.18 14.88 -21.95
CA THR A 129 4.42 14.15 -21.74
C THR A 129 4.43 12.94 -22.65
N LEU A 130 5.02 13.12 -23.79
CA LEU A 130 5.35 12.05 -24.75
C LEU A 130 6.38 11.05 -24.20
N PHE A 131 6.80 11.15 -22.94
CA PHE A 131 7.92 10.42 -22.38
C PHE A 131 7.69 9.81 -20.98
N SER A 132 6.47 9.61 -20.52
CA SER A 132 6.30 8.83 -19.31
C SER A 132 6.19 7.34 -19.63
N SER A 133 7.32 6.67 -19.76
CA SER A 133 7.41 5.20 -19.81
C SER A 133 7.19 4.54 -18.44
N GLY A 134 6.73 5.27 -17.45
CA GLY A 134 6.33 4.74 -16.16
C GLY A 134 4.99 4.01 -16.28
N THR A 135 5.03 2.71 -16.54
CA THR A 135 3.83 1.87 -16.56
C THR A 135 3.30 1.70 -15.14
N ALA A 136 2.07 2.16 -14.93
CA ALA A 136 1.35 1.79 -13.72
C ALA A 136 1.28 0.26 -13.63
N PHE A 137 1.64 -0.32 -12.50
CA PHE A 137 1.49 -1.75 -12.31
C PHE A 137 0.59 -2.05 -11.10
N THR A 138 -0.02 -3.22 -11.13
CA THR A 138 -0.85 -3.72 -10.04
C THR A 138 -0.44 -5.17 -9.77
N THR A 139 -0.11 -5.47 -8.52
CA THR A 139 0.18 -6.84 -8.12
C THR A 139 -1.08 -7.70 -8.15
N PRO A 140 -0.97 -9.03 -8.29
CA PRO A 140 -2.07 -9.92 -7.97
C PRO A 140 -2.49 -9.77 -6.50
N TRP A 141 -3.68 -10.28 -6.17
CA TRP A 141 -4.09 -10.41 -4.78
C TRP A 141 -3.28 -11.49 -4.09
N ILE A 142 -2.74 -11.18 -2.92
CA ILE A 142 -2.00 -12.12 -2.07
C ILE A 142 -2.85 -12.40 -0.84
N GLU A 143 -3.08 -13.68 -0.56
CA GLU A 143 -3.82 -14.12 0.62
C GLU A 143 -2.90 -14.30 1.83
N ALA A 144 -3.32 -13.76 2.96
CA ALA A 144 -2.71 -14.00 4.27
C ALA A 144 -3.75 -14.54 5.24
N LYS A 145 -3.44 -15.64 5.91
CA LYS A 145 -4.28 -16.20 6.97
C LYS A 145 -4.10 -15.39 8.25
N LEU A 146 -5.21 -15.12 8.94
CA LEU A 146 -5.15 -14.49 10.25
C LEU A 146 -4.56 -15.45 11.26
N LYS A 147 -3.54 -15.00 11.97
CA LYS A 147 -3.08 -15.66 13.21
C LYS A 147 -3.83 -15.02 14.36
N ALA A 148 -4.43 -15.85 15.23
CA ALA A 148 -4.94 -15.36 16.50
C ALA A 148 -3.73 -14.92 17.34
N GLY A 149 -3.56 -13.60 17.51
CA GLY A 149 -2.58 -13.06 18.44
C GLY A 149 -3.09 -13.33 19.85
N VAL A 150 -2.36 -14.12 20.61
CA VAL A 150 -2.50 -14.14 22.06
C VAL A 150 -1.86 -12.84 22.53
N GLU A 151 -2.65 -11.90 23.03
CA GLU A 151 -2.11 -10.81 23.83
C GLU A 151 -1.54 -11.46 25.10
N GLU A 152 -0.22 -11.57 25.20
CA GLU A 152 0.42 -11.78 26.49
C GLU A 152 0.23 -10.47 27.28
N GLN A 153 -0.54 -10.61 28.36
CA GLN A 153 -0.65 -9.62 29.43
C GLN A 153 0.64 -9.59 30.25
#